data_7b41f3418a69b0d2b2ef4328b5b6e20f
#
_entry.id   7b41f3418a69b0d2b2ef4328b5b6e20f
#
_cell.length_a   1.000
_cell.length_b   1.000
_cell.length_c   1.000
_cell.angle_alpha   90.00
_cell.angle_beta   90.00
_cell.angle_gamma   90.00
#
_symmetry.space_group_name_H-M   'P 1'
#
loop_
_entity.id
_entity.type
_entity.pdbx_description
1 polymer ?
#
loop_
_entity_poly.entity_id
_entity_poly.type
_entity_poly.pdbx_seq_one_letter_code
_entity_poly.pdbx_strand_id
1 'polypeptide(L)'
;CCVQVTPRCFTQAARSKMEEKPQEEIKMAVISMKQLLEAGVHFGHQTRRWNPKMAPYIFTERNGIYIIDLQKTVKKIEEAYSFINEVSAEGKSVLFVGTKKQAADSVREEAERAGAYWVNARWLGGMLTNFKTMRRRIDRLNQLKKMQEDGTFDVLPKKEVIALKKEWEKLEKNLGGIKDMTRIPDAIFVVDPKKERICVQEAHSLGITLLGIGDTNCDPEELDYIIPGNDDAIRAVKLIVAKMADA
;
A
#
# COMPACT_ATOMS: atom_id res chain seq x y z
N CYS A 1 -29.26 57.41 68.15
CA CYS A 1 -29.69 56.98 66.80
C CYS A 1 -28.61 56.15 66.15
N CYS A 2 -28.77 54.84 66.23
CA CYS A 2 -27.88 53.87 65.59
C CYS A 2 -28.36 53.66 64.16
N VAL A 3 -27.45 53.88 63.16
CA VAL A 3 -27.68 53.51 61.81
C VAL A 3 -26.84 52.25 61.58
N GLN A 4 -27.49 51.10 61.40
CA GLN A 4 -26.89 49.82 61.04
C GLN A 4 -26.53 49.86 59.53
N VAL A 5 -25.29 49.68 59.21
CA VAL A 5 -24.79 49.48 57.85
C VAL A 5 -24.67 47.97 57.59
N THR A 6 -25.54 47.45 56.75
CA THR A 6 -25.46 46.06 56.29
C THR A 6 -24.33 45.88 55.26
N PRO A 7 -23.50 44.82 55.29
CA PRO A 7 -22.53 44.57 54.26
C PRO A 7 -23.22 43.97 53.00
N ARG A 8 -23.04 44.63 51.89
CA ARG A 8 -23.44 44.13 50.56
C ARG A 8 -22.62 42.92 50.19
N CYS A 9 -23.36 41.86 49.96
CA CYS A 9 -22.91 40.63 49.35
C CYS A 9 -22.30 40.92 47.97
N PHE A 10 -20.96 40.77 47.80
CA PHE A 10 -20.32 40.75 46.48
C PHE A 10 -20.44 39.35 45.93
N THR A 11 -21.34 39.24 44.96
CA THR A 11 -21.59 38.05 44.17
C THR A 11 -20.36 37.56 43.45
N GLN A 12 -20.11 36.29 43.62
CA GLN A 12 -19.26 35.43 42.78
C GLN A 12 -19.65 35.57 41.30
N ALA A 13 -18.85 36.27 40.53
CA ALA A 13 -18.93 36.29 39.08
C ALA A 13 -17.55 36.56 38.48
N ALA A 14 -16.61 35.65 38.79
CA ALA A 14 -15.35 35.57 38.08
C ALA A 14 -14.83 34.13 38.20
N ARG A 15 -15.65 33.14 37.82
CA ARG A 15 -15.14 31.86 37.37
C ARG A 15 -14.64 32.07 35.96
N SER A 16 -13.36 32.35 35.85
CA SER A 16 -12.57 32.28 34.64
C SER A 16 -12.97 31.06 33.85
N LYS A 17 -13.39 31.28 32.61
CA LYS A 17 -13.37 30.26 31.55
C LYS A 17 -11.94 29.77 31.44
N MET A 18 -11.64 28.66 32.08
CA MET A 18 -10.53 27.82 31.65
C MET A 18 -10.98 27.27 30.29
N GLU A 19 -10.41 27.84 29.24
CA GLU A 19 -10.43 27.26 27.93
C GLU A 19 -9.76 25.90 28.06
N GLU A 20 -10.58 24.86 28.08
CA GLU A 20 -10.11 23.49 27.84
C GLU A 20 -9.47 23.49 26.45
N LYS A 21 -8.15 23.52 26.42
CA LYS A 21 -7.42 23.19 25.21
C LYS A 21 -7.88 21.78 24.81
N PRO A 22 -8.28 21.57 23.56
CA PRO A 22 -8.60 20.23 23.10
C PRO A 22 -7.38 19.38 23.41
N GLN A 23 -7.57 18.31 24.17
CA GLN A 23 -6.56 17.27 24.34
C GLN A 23 -6.31 16.75 22.90
N GLU A 24 -5.17 17.12 22.33
CA GLU A 24 -4.64 16.41 21.18
C GLU A 24 -4.50 14.96 21.64
N GLU A 25 -5.43 14.13 21.20
CA GLU A 25 -5.26 12.69 21.27
C GLU A 25 -3.87 12.42 20.70
N ILE A 26 -2.98 11.92 21.54
CA ILE A 26 -1.67 11.45 21.12
C ILE A 26 -1.96 10.19 20.29
N LYS A 27 -2.32 10.38 19.02
CA LYS A 27 -2.31 9.31 18.02
C LYS A 27 -0.88 8.80 18.03
N MET A 28 -0.68 7.62 18.57
CA MET A 28 0.64 6.96 18.48
C MET A 28 0.99 6.91 17.01
N ALA A 29 2.02 7.64 16.60
CA ALA A 29 2.45 7.70 15.21
C ALA A 29 2.68 6.25 14.73
N VAL A 30 2.00 5.87 13.66
CA VAL A 30 2.05 4.52 13.05
C VAL A 30 3.51 4.13 12.78
N ILE A 31 4.35 5.12 12.47
CA ILE A 31 5.77 4.94 12.18
C ILE A 31 6.58 6.13 12.69
N SER A 32 7.77 5.87 13.24
CA SER A 32 8.65 6.94 13.68
C SER A 32 9.52 7.47 12.54
N MET A 33 9.81 8.78 12.55
CA MET A 33 10.70 9.40 11.58
C MET A 33 12.10 8.77 11.58
N LYS A 34 12.58 8.29 12.74
CA LYS A 34 13.86 7.60 12.90
C LYS A 34 13.90 6.30 12.11
N GLN A 35 12.83 5.50 12.17
CA GLN A 35 12.71 4.24 11.41
C GLN A 35 12.73 4.50 9.89
N LEU A 36 12.04 5.55 9.42
CA LEU A 36 12.04 5.92 8.00
C LEU A 36 13.43 6.35 7.54
N LEU A 37 14.16 7.08 8.37
CA LEU A 37 15.51 7.54 8.05
C LEU A 37 16.50 6.38 8.00
N GLU A 38 16.45 5.46 8.97
CA GLU A 38 17.28 4.26 9.02
C GLU A 38 17.00 3.29 7.86
N ALA A 39 15.76 3.19 7.43
CA ALA A 39 15.35 2.40 6.27
C ALA A 39 15.74 3.04 4.93
N GLY A 40 16.14 4.32 4.92
CA GLY A 40 16.53 5.04 3.70
C GLY A 40 15.36 5.46 2.81
N VAL A 41 14.18 5.69 3.38
CA VAL A 41 12.97 6.12 2.67
C VAL A 41 13.13 7.52 2.05
N HIS A 42 13.98 8.35 2.62
CA HIS A 42 14.21 9.74 2.19
C HIS A 42 15.00 9.89 0.89
N PHE A 43 15.66 8.86 0.40
CA PHE A 43 16.38 8.92 -0.87
C PHE A 43 15.41 8.77 -2.03
N GLY A 44 15.44 9.73 -2.95
CA GLY A 44 14.73 9.67 -4.21
C GLY A 44 15.63 9.30 -5.38
N HIS A 45 15.13 9.45 -6.58
CA HIS A 45 15.85 9.22 -7.81
C HIS A 45 16.78 10.40 -8.19
N GLN A 46 17.63 10.17 -9.19
CA GLN A 46 18.48 11.20 -9.77
C GLN A 46 17.65 12.37 -10.32
N THR A 47 18.18 13.60 -10.21
CA THR A 47 17.52 14.83 -10.63
C THR A 47 17.05 14.83 -12.10
N ARG A 48 17.74 14.11 -12.99
CA ARG A 48 17.34 13.99 -14.41
C ARG A 48 16.04 13.18 -14.64
N ARG A 49 15.58 12.39 -13.67
CA ARG A 49 14.44 11.48 -13.82
C ARG A 49 13.20 11.92 -13.05
N TRP A 50 13.24 13.06 -12.39
CA TRP A 50 12.17 13.50 -11.55
C TRP A 50 10.92 13.95 -12.32
N ASN A 51 9.78 13.97 -11.63
CA ASN A 51 8.54 14.57 -12.13
C ASN A 51 8.32 15.92 -11.43
N PRO A 52 8.09 17.03 -12.17
CA PRO A 52 7.83 18.35 -11.57
C PRO A 52 6.64 18.36 -10.59
N LYS A 53 5.64 17.53 -10.79
CA LYS A 53 4.48 17.41 -9.87
C LYS A 53 4.87 16.88 -8.49
N MET A 54 6.02 16.21 -8.35
CA MET A 54 6.57 15.75 -7.07
C MET A 54 7.28 16.85 -6.28
N ALA A 55 7.46 18.05 -6.84
CA ALA A 55 8.11 19.18 -6.16
C ALA A 55 7.59 19.45 -4.73
N PRO A 56 6.28 19.39 -4.43
CA PRO A 56 5.77 19.57 -3.07
C PRO A 56 6.30 18.58 -2.04
N TYR A 57 6.75 17.39 -2.45
CA TYR A 57 7.22 16.30 -1.57
C TYR A 57 8.75 16.26 -1.45
N ILE A 58 9.45 17.07 -2.21
CA ILE A 58 10.93 17.15 -2.22
C ILE A 58 11.36 18.16 -1.17
N PHE A 59 12.30 17.78 -0.30
CA PHE A 59 12.90 18.64 0.71
C PHE A 59 14.08 19.42 0.14
N THR A 60 15.04 18.74 -0.50
CA THR A 60 16.26 19.33 -1.06
C THR A 60 16.90 18.40 -2.09
N GLU A 61 17.94 18.91 -2.76
CA GLU A 61 18.83 18.14 -3.62
C GLU A 61 20.20 17.99 -2.95
N ARG A 62 20.77 16.80 -3.03
CA ARG A 62 22.14 16.52 -2.57
C ARG A 62 22.82 15.53 -3.51
N ASN A 63 24.00 15.90 -4.01
CA ASN A 63 24.81 15.06 -4.91
C ASN A 63 24.05 14.56 -6.16
N GLY A 64 23.17 15.38 -6.74
CA GLY A 64 22.37 15.01 -7.91
C GLY A 64 21.23 14.01 -7.64
N ILE A 65 20.86 13.83 -6.36
CA ILE A 65 19.74 13.00 -5.92
C ILE A 65 18.79 13.87 -5.10
N TYR A 66 17.49 13.75 -5.35
CA TYR A 66 16.47 14.41 -4.53
C TYR A 66 16.27 13.70 -3.21
N ILE A 67 16.07 14.49 -2.16
CA ILE A 67 15.74 14.02 -0.82
C ILE A 67 14.26 14.33 -0.57
N ILE A 68 13.51 13.30 -0.19
CA ILE A 68 12.08 13.37 0.10
C ILE A 68 11.85 13.89 1.52
N ASP A 69 10.82 14.70 1.71
CA ASP A 69 10.41 15.25 2.99
C ASP A 69 9.70 14.17 3.84
N LEU A 70 10.41 13.64 4.82
CA LEU A 70 9.89 12.60 5.72
C LEU A 70 8.71 13.06 6.58
N GLN A 71 8.59 14.36 6.88
CA GLN A 71 7.45 14.86 7.65
C GLN A 71 6.14 14.69 6.87
N LYS A 72 6.20 14.92 5.56
CA LYS A 72 5.06 14.68 4.66
C LYS A 72 4.81 13.20 4.47
N THR A 73 5.89 12.40 4.38
CA THR A 73 5.78 10.94 4.29
C THR A 73 5.04 10.36 5.48
N VAL A 74 5.37 10.74 6.72
CA VAL A 74 4.68 10.26 7.94
C VAL A 74 3.19 10.56 7.87
N LYS A 75 2.80 11.80 7.55
CA LYS A 75 1.39 12.19 7.42
C LYS A 75 0.65 11.36 6.37
N LYS A 76 1.28 11.16 5.22
CA LYS A 76 0.69 10.37 4.13
C LYS A 76 0.61 8.88 4.44
N ILE A 77 1.54 8.34 5.22
CA ILE A 77 1.44 6.97 5.75
C ILE A 77 0.25 6.86 6.71
N GLU A 78 0.04 7.83 7.61
CA GLU A 78 -1.09 7.82 8.54
C GLU A 78 -2.43 7.91 7.82
N GLU A 79 -2.54 8.75 6.79
CA GLU A 79 -3.73 8.86 5.95
C GLU A 79 -4.03 7.52 5.25
N ALA A 80 -3.02 6.92 4.60
CA ALA A 80 -3.14 5.64 3.92
C ALA A 80 -3.47 4.48 4.88
N TYR A 81 -2.83 4.46 6.05
CA TYR A 81 -3.08 3.48 7.09
C TYR A 81 -4.54 3.53 7.59
N SER A 82 -5.04 4.74 7.88
CA SER A 82 -6.42 4.93 8.33
C SER A 82 -7.41 4.43 7.27
N PHE A 83 -7.17 4.72 6.00
CA PHE A 83 -8.01 4.24 4.90
C PHE A 83 -8.00 2.72 4.77
N ILE A 84 -6.82 2.06 4.82
CA ILE A 84 -6.75 0.59 4.74
C ILE A 84 -7.47 -0.04 5.93
N ASN A 85 -7.32 0.52 7.12
CA ASN A 85 -8.01 0.05 8.32
C ASN A 85 -9.55 0.14 8.18
N GLU A 86 -10.07 1.24 7.62
CA GLU A 86 -11.50 1.38 7.31
C GLU A 86 -11.96 0.33 6.30
N VAL A 87 -11.21 0.14 5.20
CA VAL A 87 -11.50 -0.86 4.16
C VAL A 87 -11.50 -2.28 4.75
N SER A 88 -10.52 -2.58 5.61
CA SER A 88 -10.40 -3.87 6.28
C SER A 88 -11.54 -4.10 7.29
N ALA A 89 -11.91 -3.09 8.08
CA ALA A 89 -13.02 -3.16 9.02
C ALA A 89 -14.37 -3.44 8.34
N GLU A 90 -14.55 -2.97 7.11
CA GLU A 90 -15.72 -3.25 6.27
C GLU A 90 -15.69 -4.65 5.62
N GLY A 91 -14.66 -5.44 5.82
CA GLY A 91 -14.48 -6.75 5.20
C GLY A 91 -14.23 -6.70 3.69
N LYS A 92 -13.73 -5.58 3.20
CA LYS A 92 -13.31 -5.38 1.82
C LYS A 92 -11.91 -5.97 1.59
N SER A 93 -11.57 -6.20 0.32
CA SER A 93 -10.32 -6.85 -0.05
C SER A 93 -9.28 -5.86 -0.58
N VAL A 94 -8.03 -6.04 -0.17
CA VAL A 94 -6.88 -5.27 -0.62
C VAL A 94 -5.97 -6.14 -1.48
N LEU A 95 -5.46 -5.59 -2.57
CA LEU A 95 -4.48 -6.23 -3.44
C LEU A 95 -3.15 -5.49 -3.38
N PHE A 96 -2.08 -6.18 -2.99
CA PHE A 96 -0.72 -5.64 -2.99
C PHE A 96 -0.02 -5.95 -4.31
N VAL A 97 0.53 -4.92 -4.97
CA VAL A 97 1.20 -5.04 -6.27
C VAL A 97 2.61 -4.49 -6.18
N GLY A 98 3.60 -5.33 -6.51
CA GLY A 98 4.98 -4.90 -6.53
C GLY A 98 5.86 -5.86 -7.31
N THR A 99 6.11 -5.57 -8.60
CA THR A 99 6.91 -6.42 -9.49
C THR A 99 8.39 -6.04 -9.54
N LYS A 100 8.82 -4.99 -8.81
CA LYS A 100 10.25 -4.70 -8.63
C LYS A 100 10.93 -5.82 -7.85
N LYS A 101 12.16 -6.17 -8.23
CA LYS A 101 12.95 -7.17 -7.48
C LYS A 101 13.09 -6.84 -6.00
N GLN A 102 13.21 -5.55 -5.70
CA GLN A 102 13.33 -5.02 -4.34
C GLN A 102 12.04 -5.15 -3.52
N ALA A 103 10.90 -5.16 -4.19
CA ALA A 103 9.58 -5.19 -3.58
C ALA A 103 8.96 -6.61 -3.55
N ALA A 104 9.30 -7.45 -4.53
CA ALA A 104 8.61 -8.70 -4.82
C ALA A 104 8.50 -9.66 -3.62
N ASP A 105 9.59 -9.85 -2.89
CA ASP A 105 9.62 -10.75 -1.74
C ASP A 105 8.89 -10.13 -0.53
N SER A 106 9.13 -8.84 -0.27
CA SER A 106 8.47 -8.12 0.83
C SER A 106 6.96 -8.03 0.65
N VAL A 107 6.49 -7.74 -0.57
CA VAL A 107 5.06 -7.70 -0.90
C VAL A 107 4.41 -9.07 -0.68
N ARG A 108 5.06 -10.14 -1.10
CA ARG A 108 4.57 -11.50 -0.90
C ARG A 108 4.47 -11.85 0.59
N GLU A 109 5.59 -11.70 1.33
CA GLU A 109 5.66 -12.07 2.75
C GLU A 109 4.59 -11.34 3.58
N GLU A 110 4.48 -10.03 3.40
CA GLU A 110 3.57 -9.20 4.19
C GLU A 110 2.10 -9.39 3.79
N ALA A 111 1.81 -9.54 2.49
CA ALA A 111 0.46 -9.83 2.05
C ALA A 111 -0.02 -11.23 2.49
N GLU A 112 0.85 -12.26 2.45
CA GLU A 112 0.55 -13.58 3.00
C GLU A 112 0.29 -13.52 4.52
N ARG A 113 1.06 -12.70 5.26
CA ARG A 113 0.88 -12.47 6.70
C ARG A 113 -0.48 -11.82 7.01
N ALA A 114 -0.89 -10.85 6.19
CA ALA A 114 -2.16 -10.13 6.34
C ALA A 114 -3.38 -10.91 5.78
N GLY A 115 -3.16 -12.02 5.08
CA GLY A 115 -4.24 -12.72 4.36
C GLY A 115 -4.79 -11.94 3.15
N ALA A 116 -4.03 -10.97 2.64
CA ALA A 116 -4.38 -10.15 1.50
C ALA A 116 -3.89 -10.78 0.18
N TYR A 117 -4.46 -10.32 -0.94
CA TYR A 117 -4.02 -10.74 -2.27
C TYR A 117 -2.73 -10.04 -2.69
N TRP A 118 -1.93 -10.69 -3.54
CA TRP A 118 -0.67 -10.09 -4.00
C TRP A 118 -0.31 -10.45 -5.44
N VAL A 119 0.44 -9.55 -6.09
CA VAL A 119 1.06 -9.76 -7.40
C VAL A 119 2.50 -9.26 -7.34
N ASN A 120 3.47 -10.18 -7.39
CA ASN A 120 4.89 -9.87 -7.21
C ASN A 120 5.78 -10.19 -8.43
N ALA A 121 5.27 -10.90 -9.45
CA ALA A 121 6.08 -11.29 -10.60
C ALA A 121 5.89 -10.35 -11.79
N ARG A 122 4.72 -10.34 -12.38
CA ARG A 122 4.38 -9.48 -13.51
C ARG A 122 2.89 -9.21 -13.55
N TRP A 123 2.53 -7.95 -13.71
CA TRP A 123 1.15 -7.60 -14.01
C TRP A 123 0.77 -8.06 -15.41
N LEU A 124 -0.28 -8.84 -15.52
CA LEU A 124 -0.82 -9.27 -16.81
C LEU A 124 -1.93 -8.30 -17.22
N GLY A 125 -1.81 -7.69 -18.42
CA GLY A 125 -2.84 -6.79 -18.91
C GLY A 125 -4.21 -7.47 -18.95
N GLY A 126 -5.25 -6.78 -18.47
CA GLY A 126 -6.58 -7.33 -18.32
C GLY A 126 -6.81 -8.13 -17.02
N MET A 127 -5.92 -8.02 -16.04
CA MET A 127 -6.03 -8.75 -14.78
C MET A 127 -7.29 -8.37 -13.98
N LEU A 128 -7.67 -7.11 -14.04
CA LEU A 128 -8.90 -6.58 -13.44
C LEU A 128 -10.00 -6.36 -14.46
N THR A 129 -9.70 -5.69 -15.56
CA THR A 129 -10.68 -5.35 -16.61
C THR A 129 -11.23 -6.58 -17.33
N ASN A 130 -10.44 -7.65 -17.44
CA ASN A 130 -10.87 -8.93 -18.02
C ASN A 130 -10.82 -10.05 -16.97
N PHE A 131 -11.35 -9.77 -15.78
CA PHE A 131 -11.33 -10.68 -14.63
C PHE A 131 -11.95 -12.07 -14.95
N LYS A 132 -13.01 -12.11 -15.77
CA LYS A 132 -13.64 -13.37 -16.18
C LYS A 132 -12.66 -14.31 -16.90
N THR A 133 -11.79 -13.77 -17.75
CA THR A 133 -10.76 -14.56 -18.44
C THR A 133 -9.64 -14.98 -17.47
N MET A 134 -9.26 -14.07 -16.56
CA MET A 134 -8.28 -14.41 -15.51
C MET A 134 -8.80 -15.52 -14.59
N ARG A 135 -10.08 -15.50 -14.25
CA ARG A 135 -10.71 -16.58 -13.45
C ARG A 135 -10.57 -17.94 -14.14
N ARG A 136 -10.80 -18.02 -15.44
CA ARG A 136 -10.59 -19.26 -16.20
C ARG A 136 -9.13 -19.75 -16.16
N ARG A 137 -8.15 -18.83 -16.12
CA ARG A 137 -6.73 -19.19 -15.95
C ARG A 137 -6.41 -19.69 -14.55
N ILE A 138 -7.05 -19.11 -13.54
CA ILE A 138 -6.97 -19.58 -12.16
C ILE A 138 -7.60 -20.97 -12.04
N ASP A 139 -8.76 -21.19 -12.66
CA ASP A 139 -9.40 -22.52 -12.68
C ASP A 139 -8.48 -23.57 -13.34
N ARG A 140 -7.78 -23.20 -14.42
CA ARG A 140 -6.78 -24.05 -15.08
C ARG A 140 -5.60 -24.36 -14.16
N LEU A 141 -5.11 -23.36 -13.39
CA LEU A 141 -4.07 -23.55 -12.39
C LEU A 141 -4.49 -24.58 -11.33
N ASN A 142 -5.71 -24.43 -10.79
CA ASN A 142 -6.27 -25.34 -9.79
C ASN A 142 -6.47 -26.75 -10.37
N GLN A 143 -6.87 -26.87 -11.64
CA GLN A 143 -6.99 -28.15 -12.33
C GLN A 143 -5.64 -28.84 -12.46
N LEU A 144 -4.58 -28.14 -12.87
CA LEU A 144 -3.23 -28.69 -12.98
C LEU A 144 -2.70 -29.16 -11.63
N LYS A 145 -3.00 -28.41 -10.56
CA LYS A 145 -2.65 -28.79 -9.20
C LYS A 145 -3.34 -30.09 -8.77
N LYS A 146 -4.64 -30.22 -9.02
CA LYS A 146 -5.40 -31.45 -8.75
C LYS A 146 -4.84 -32.64 -9.55
N MET A 147 -4.54 -32.47 -10.83
CA MET A 147 -3.95 -33.52 -11.66
C MET A 147 -2.60 -34.01 -11.13
N GLN A 148 -1.84 -33.15 -10.48
CA GLN A 148 -0.59 -33.54 -9.80
C GLN A 148 -0.87 -34.33 -8.52
N GLU A 149 -1.83 -33.90 -7.71
CA GLU A 149 -2.24 -34.56 -6.46
C GLU A 149 -2.87 -35.94 -6.71
N ASP A 150 -3.67 -36.06 -7.78
CA ASP A 150 -4.35 -37.31 -8.18
C ASP A 150 -3.41 -38.33 -8.87
N GLY A 151 -2.12 -38.03 -9.03
CA GLY A 151 -1.16 -38.91 -9.69
C GLY A 151 -1.37 -39.06 -11.21
N THR A 152 -2.22 -38.23 -11.82
CA THR A 152 -2.49 -38.27 -13.28
C THR A 152 -1.21 -38.07 -14.12
N PHE A 153 -0.22 -37.36 -13.56
CA PHE A 153 1.06 -37.15 -14.25
C PHE A 153 1.88 -38.42 -14.41
N ASP A 154 1.64 -39.46 -13.62
CA ASP A 154 2.39 -40.73 -13.70
C ASP A 154 1.92 -41.61 -14.86
N VAL A 155 0.69 -41.39 -15.34
CA VAL A 155 0.06 -42.14 -16.46
C VAL A 155 0.38 -41.46 -17.82
N LEU A 156 0.73 -40.16 -17.82
CA LEU A 156 0.96 -39.40 -19.04
C LEU A 156 2.39 -39.59 -19.61
N PRO A 157 2.58 -39.44 -20.95
CA PRO A 157 3.88 -39.42 -21.55
C PRO A 157 4.80 -38.34 -20.96
N LYS A 158 6.08 -38.65 -20.70
CA LYS A 158 7.05 -37.71 -20.09
C LYS A 158 7.09 -36.33 -20.75
N LYS A 159 6.93 -36.26 -22.07
CA LYS A 159 6.95 -35.00 -22.82
C LYS A 159 5.76 -34.09 -22.47
N GLU A 160 4.58 -34.66 -22.29
CA GLU A 160 3.38 -33.92 -21.89
C GLU A 160 3.46 -33.45 -20.44
N VAL A 161 3.94 -34.31 -19.55
CA VAL A 161 4.16 -33.93 -18.13
C VAL A 161 5.09 -32.74 -18.00
N ILE A 162 6.18 -32.70 -18.77
CA ILE A 162 7.11 -31.56 -18.76
C ILE A 162 6.41 -30.27 -19.25
N ALA A 163 5.57 -30.37 -20.29
CA ALA A 163 4.83 -29.21 -20.81
C ALA A 163 3.81 -28.69 -19.78
N LEU A 164 3.04 -29.60 -19.14
CA LEU A 164 2.06 -29.25 -18.10
C LEU A 164 2.73 -28.65 -16.84
N LYS A 165 3.87 -29.20 -16.42
CA LYS A 165 4.65 -28.63 -15.30
C LYS A 165 5.15 -27.21 -15.60
N LYS A 166 5.65 -26.95 -16.79
CA LYS A 166 6.06 -25.60 -17.22
C LYS A 166 4.86 -24.63 -17.28
N GLU A 167 3.70 -25.10 -17.75
CA GLU A 167 2.47 -24.30 -17.73
C GLU A 167 2.07 -23.96 -16.29
N TRP A 168 2.06 -24.96 -15.41
CA TRP A 168 1.73 -24.79 -14.00
C TRP A 168 2.67 -23.79 -13.30
N GLU A 169 3.99 -23.97 -13.43
CA GLU A 169 4.99 -23.06 -12.85
C GLU A 169 4.78 -21.60 -13.31
N LYS A 170 4.49 -21.41 -14.60
CA LYS A 170 4.25 -20.09 -15.18
C LYS A 170 2.97 -19.46 -14.63
N LEU A 171 1.90 -20.24 -14.49
CA LEU A 171 0.63 -19.77 -13.93
C LEU A 171 0.77 -19.47 -12.43
N GLU A 172 1.38 -20.37 -11.66
CA GLU A 172 1.62 -20.20 -10.23
C GLU A 172 2.44 -18.95 -9.94
N LYS A 173 3.51 -18.74 -10.70
CA LYS A 173 4.37 -17.54 -10.58
C LYS A 173 3.60 -16.23 -10.76
N ASN A 174 2.66 -16.17 -11.70
CA ASN A 174 1.97 -14.93 -12.06
C ASN A 174 0.61 -14.76 -11.37
N LEU A 175 -0.07 -15.84 -11.03
CA LEU A 175 -1.45 -15.82 -10.51
C LEU A 175 -1.57 -16.44 -9.10
N GLY A 176 -0.49 -16.96 -8.55
CA GLY A 176 -0.51 -17.65 -7.25
C GLY A 176 -1.08 -16.79 -6.11
N GLY A 177 -0.75 -15.51 -6.09
CA GLY A 177 -1.23 -14.60 -5.05
C GLY A 177 -2.68 -14.14 -5.19
N ILE A 178 -3.33 -14.41 -6.33
CA ILE A 178 -4.73 -14.06 -6.58
C ILE A 178 -5.62 -15.28 -6.81
N LYS A 179 -5.12 -16.49 -6.55
CA LYS A 179 -5.84 -17.74 -6.79
C LYS A 179 -7.18 -17.82 -6.04
N ASP A 180 -7.21 -17.29 -4.83
CA ASP A 180 -8.38 -17.30 -3.94
C ASP A 180 -9.30 -16.09 -4.11
N MET A 181 -8.92 -15.16 -5.00
CA MET A 181 -9.69 -13.95 -5.29
C MET A 181 -10.96 -14.28 -6.09
N THR A 182 -12.12 -14.10 -5.46
CA THR A 182 -13.43 -14.38 -6.07
C THR A 182 -14.06 -13.17 -6.75
N ARG A 183 -13.71 -11.98 -6.30
CA ARG A 183 -14.21 -10.68 -6.77
C ARG A 183 -13.05 -9.72 -7.00
N ILE A 184 -13.30 -8.65 -7.73
CA ILE A 184 -12.35 -7.56 -7.94
C ILE A 184 -12.06 -6.90 -6.57
N PRO A 185 -10.80 -6.55 -6.26
CA PRO A 185 -10.43 -5.92 -5.00
C PRO A 185 -11.00 -4.51 -4.90
N ASP A 186 -11.28 -4.06 -3.69
CA ASP A 186 -11.85 -2.75 -3.40
C ASP A 186 -10.77 -1.65 -3.31
N ALA A 187 -9.55 -2.05 -2.95
CA ALA A 187 -8.38 -1.16 -2.91
C ALA A 187 -7.13 -1.88 -3.43
N ILE A 188 -6.20 -1.12 -4.01
CA ILE A 188 -4.94 -1.64 -4.53
C ILE A 188 -3.79 -0.82 -3.96
N PHE A 189 -2.82 -1.51 -3.36
CA PHE A 189 -1.57 -0.92 -2.91
C PHE A 189 -0.45 -1.22 -3.92
N VAL A 190 0.12 -0.18 -4.55
CA VAL A 190 1.11 -0.31 -5.63
C VAL A 190 2.48 0.17 -5.15
N VAL A 191 3.52 -0.60 -5.45
CA VAL A 191 4.92 -0.15 -5.31
C VAL A 191 5.44 0.25 -6.68
N ASP A 192 5.84 1.51 -6.85
CA ASP A 192 6.25 2.13 -8.12
C ASP A 192 5.13 2.16 -9.18
N PRO A 193 4.21 3.16 -9.11
CA PRO A 193 3.12 3.30 -10.07
C PRO A 193 3.60 3.50 -11.51
N LYS A 194 4.78 4.09 -11.71
CA LYS A 194 5.37 4.29 -13.03
C LYS A 194 5.68 2.97 -13.74
N LYS A 195 6.16 1.97 -12.99
CA LYS A 195 6.42 0.64 -13.53
C LYS A 195 5.13 -0.16 -13.75
N GLU A 196 4.20 -0.02 -12.82
CA GLU A 196 2.91 -0.73 -12.83
C GLU A 196 1.80 0.08 -13.54
N ARG A 197 2.16 0.87 -14.54
CA ARG A 197 1.23 1.77 -15.25
C ARG A 197 -0.03 1.07 -15.77
N ILE A 198 0.08 -0.18 -16.20
CA ILE A 198 -1.08 -0.94 -16.69
C ILE A 198 -2.05 -1.23 -15.53
N CYS A 199 -1.53 -1.60 -14.36
CA CYS A 199 -2.33 -1.79 -13.15
C CYS A 199 -3.07 -0.51 -12.77
N VAL A 200 -2.38 0.63 -12.75
CA VAL A 200 -2.94 1.94 -12.44
C VAL A 200 -4.06 2.31 -13.42
N GLN A 201 -3.84 2.14 -14.72
CA GLN A 201 -4.87 2.42 -15.74
C GLN A 201 -6.10 1.52 -15.63
N GLU A 202 -5.92 0.24 -15.31
CA GLU A 202 -7.03 -0.70 -15.10
C GLU A 202 -7.83 -0.33 -13.85
N ALA A 203 -7.15 0.02 -12.76
CA ALA A 203 -7.79 0.44 -11.51
C ALA A 203 -8.63 1.72 -11.71
N HIS A 204 -8.07 2.74 -12.38
CA HIS A 204 -8.82 3.95 -12.74
C HIS A 204 -10.05 3.65 -13.59
N SER A 205 -9.93 2.75 -14.59
CA SER A 205 -11.04 2.38 -15.45
C SER A 205 -12.19 1.71 -14.69
N LEU A 206 -11.90 1.09 -13.57
CA LEU A 206 -12.87 0.39 -12.71
C LEU A 206 -13.28 1.21 -11.48
N GLY A 207 -12.68 2.39 -11.26
CA GLY A 207 -12.96 3.22 -10.10
C GLY A 207 -12.47 2.62 -8.77
N ILE A 208 -11.39 1.84 -8.80
CA ILE A 208 -10.79 1.21 -7.61
C ILE A 208 -9.82 2.20 -6.98
N THR A 209 -9.88 2.37 -5.67
CA THR A 209 -8.98 3.27 -4.94
C THR A 209 -7.54 2.77 -4.97
N LEU A 210 -6.64 3.66 -5.37
CA LEU A 210 -5.21 3.40 -5.51
C LEU A 210 -4.41 4.04 -4.39
N LEU A 211 -3.67 3.21 -3.68
CA LEU A 211 -2.65 3.64 -2.73
C LEU A 211 -1.27 3.21 -3.24
N GLY A 212 -0.22 3.94 -2.90
CA GLY A 212 1.09 3.42 -3.29
C GLY A 212 2.28 4.24 -2.86
N ILE A 213 3.44 3.60 -2.95
CA ILE A 213 4.73 4.23 -2.74
C ILE A 213 5.12 4.93 -4.04
N GLY A 214 5.24 6.24 -3.98
CA GLY A 214 5.69 7.07 -5.09
C GLY A 214 7.05 7.69 -4.82
N ASP A 215 8.03 7.40 -5.66
CA ASP A 215 9.32 8.08 -5.64
C ASP A 215 9.25 9.39 -6.46
N THR A 216 10.31 10.16 -6.50
CA THR A 216 10.41 11.46 -7.18
C THR A 216 10.16 11.41 -8.69
N ASN A 217 10.12 10.23 -9.29
CA ASN A 217 9.92 10.00 -10.74
C ASN A 217 8.48 9.67 -11.13
N CYS A 218 7.56 9.55 -10.17
CA CYS A 218 6.16 9.21 -10.42
C CYS A 218 5.25 10.44 -10.58
N ASP A 219 4.03 10.24 -11.05
CA ASP A 219 2.98 11.26 -11.05
C ASP A 219 2.10 11.08 -9.80
N PRO A 220 2.07 12.06 -8.88
CA PRO A 220 1.26 11.95 -7.67
C PRO A 220 -0.25 11.93 -7.93
N GLU A 221 -0.70 12.44 -9.08
CA GLU A 221 -2.12 12.49 -9.43
C GLU A 221 -2.67 11.13 -9.90
N GLU A 222 -1.78 10.17 -10.21
CA GLU A 222 -2.17 8.81 -10.56
C GLU A 222 -2.60 7.97 -9.34
N LEU A 223 -2.36 8.46 -8.11
CA LEU A 223 -2.69 7.76 -6.87
C LEU A 223 -3.63 8.60 -6.01
N ASP A 224 -4.66 7.97 -5.45
CA ASP A 224 -5.55 8.61 -4.49
C ASP A 224 -4.83 8.88 -3.16
N TYR A 225 -4.04 7.92 -2.70
CA TYR A 225 -3.20 8.03 -1.50
C TYR A 225 -1.74 7.76 -1.85
N ILE A 226 -1.00 8.83 -2.09
CA ILE A 226 0.44 8.72 -2.34
C ILE A 226 1.22 8.71 -1.04
N ILE A 227 2.18 7.79 -0.93
CA ILE A 227 3.19 7.73 0.12
C ILE A 227 4.53 8.11 -0.51
N PRO A 228 5.01 9.34 -0.36
CA PRO A 228 6.31 9.73 -0.91
C PRO A 228 7.43 8.96 -0.24
N GLY A 229 8.20 8.20 -1.01
CA GLY A 229 9.26 7.37 -0.46
C GLY A 229 10.06 6.63 -1.50
N ASN A 230 11.19 6.09 -1.08
CA ASN A 230 12.09 5.31 -1.91
C ASN A 230 11.48 3.94 -2.25
N ASP A 231 11.34 3.65 -3.52
CA ASP A 231 10.81 2.38 -4.04
C ASP A 231 11.91 1.39 -4.48
N ASP A 232 13.18 1.81 -4.44
CA ASP A 232 14.35 0.98 -4.80
C ASP A 232 15.03 0.32 -3.59
N ALA A 233 14.86 0.87 -2.38
CA ALA A 233 15.46 0.35 -1.17
C ALA A 233 14.59 -0.77 -0.54
N ILE A 234 15.09 -1.99 -0.51
CA ILE A 234 14.37 -3.16 0.05
C ILE A 234 13.84 -2.89 1.46
N ARG A 235 14.67 -2.26 2.32
CA ARG A 235 14.29 -1.94 3.70
C ARG A 235 13.17 -0.91 3.78
N ALA A 236 13.19 0.09 2.88
CA ALA A 236 12.17 1.14 2.83
C ALA A 236 10.81 0.55 2.39
N VAL A 237 10.82 -0.23 1.31
CA VAL A 237 9.63 -0.90 0.80
C VAL A 237 9.06 -1.87 1.85
N LYS A 238 9.91 -2.73 2.44
CA LYS A 238 9.47 -3.69 3.47
C LYS A 238 8.84 -2.98 4.67
N LEU A 239 9.43 -1.89 5.14
CA LEU A 239 8.91 -1.13 6.28
C LEU A 239 7.51 -0.55 6.01
N ILE A 240 7.32 0.06 4.83
CA ILE A 240 6.04 0.67 4.48
C ILE A 240 4.98 -0.41 4.20
N VAL A 241 5.33 -1.44 3.42
CA VAL A 241 4.40 -2.55 3.11
C VAL A 241 3.98 -3.28 4.37
N ALA A 242 4.92 -3.54 5.32
CA ALA A 242 4.59 -4.16 6.61
C ALA A 242 3.59 -3.31 7.40
N LYS A 243 3.76 -1.97 7.40
CA LYS A 243 2.81 -1.07 8.08
C LYS A 243 1.44 -1.05 7.42
N MET A 244 1.38 -1.10 6.10
CA MET A 244 0.09 -1.20 5.38
C MET A 244 -0.58 -2.57 5.57
N ALA A 245 0.21 -3.62 5.79
CA ALA A 245 -0.30 -4.96 6.11
C ALA A 245 -0.73 -5.14 7.58
N ASP A 246 -0.28 -4.23 8.47
CA ASP A 246 -0.70 -4.18 9.88
C ASP A 246 -2.07 -3.50 10.05
N ALA A 247 -2.54 -2.72 9.06
CA ALA A 247 -3.81 -2.01 9.07
C ALA A 247 -4.98 -2.94 8.72
#